data_3a240772ee04a21ce3c8912c43c8f0a8
#
_entry.id   3a240772ee04a21ce3c8912c43c8f0a8
#
_cell.length_a   1.000
_cell.length_b   1.000
_cell.length_c   1.000
_cell.angle_alpha   90.00
_cell.angle_beta   90.00
_cell.angle_gamma   90.00
#
_symmetry.space_group_name_H-M   'P 1'
#
loop_
_entity.id
_entity.type
_entity.pdbx_description
1 polymer ?
#
loop_
_entity_poly.entity_id
_entity_poly.type
_entity_poly.pdbx_seq_one_letter_code
_entity_poly.pdbx_strand_id
1 'polypeptide(L)' 'MKRSRPDELELTLRGFSPTELRACAEKRCACYGFEVEKAEIRPCMVSAGGHVRLYEGHFVASR' A
#
# COMPACT_ATOMS: atom_id res chain seq x y z
N MET A 1 -15.42 4.92 -15.08
CA MET A 1 -15.30 5.08 -13.64
C MET A 1 -15.16 3.73 -12.96
N LYS A 2 -14.19 3.62 -12.10
CA LYS A 2 -13.91 2.36 -11.43
C LYS A 2 -14.76 2.22 -10.17
N ARG A 3 -15.38 1.08 -10.00
CA ARG A 3 -16.16 0.78 -8.81
C ARG A 3 -15.48 -0.26 -7.95
N SER A 4 -15.39 0.02 -6.67
CA SER A 4 -14.91 -0.98 -5.73
C SER A 4 -16.01 -1.99 -5.45
N ARG A 5 -15.64 -3.25 -5.36
CA ARG A 5 -16.57 -4.29 -4.95
C ARG A 5 -16.76 -4.24 -3.44
N PRO A 6 -17.91 -4.68 -2.92
CA PRO A 6 -18.11 -4.70 -1.46
C PRO A 6 -17.10 -5.57 -0.73
N ASP A 7 -16.54 -6.57 -1.41
CA ASP A 7 -15.58 -7.50 -0.84
C ASP A 7 -14.14 -7.15 -1.23
N GLU A 8 -13.91 -5.95 -1.76
CA GLU A 8 -12.59 -5.51 -2.17
C GLU A 8 -12.27 -4.15 -1.58
N LEU A 9 -11.04 -3.98 -1.17
CA LEU A 9 -10.55 -2.73 -0.58
C LEU A 9 -9.27 -2.32 -1.27
N GLU A 10 -9.19 -1.06 -1.67
CA GLU A 10 -7.98 -0.48 -2.22
C GLU A 10 -7.43 0.54 -1.23
N LEU A 11 -6.12 0.51 -1.05
CA LEU A 11 -5.46 1.33 -0.05
C LEU A 11 -4.16 1.88 -0.62
N THR A 12 -3.93 3.18 -0.46
CA THR A 12 -2.67 3.81 -0.86
C THR A 12 -2.02 4.43 0.36
N LEU A 13 -0.78 4.06 0.60
CA LEU A 13 0.00 4.54 1.73
C LEU A 13 1.34 5.08 1.28
N ARG A 14 1.90 6.00 2.05
CA ARG A 14 3.24 6.53 1.83
C ARG A 14 4.05 6.38 3.09
N GLY A 15 5.33 6.11 2.94
CA GLY A 15 6.22 5.95 4.07
C GLY A 15 7.66 5.81 3.64
N PHE A 16 8.54 5.68 4.62
CA PHE A 16 9.97 5.65 4.39
C PHE A 16 10.53 4.25 4.16
N SER A 17 9.74 3.22 4.39
CA SER A 17 10.18 1.83 4.26
C SER A 17 9.11 0.98 3.60
N PRO A 18 9.47 0.21 2.54
CA PRO A 18 8.52 -0.70 1.91
C PRO A 18 7.97 -1.74 2.90
N THR A 19 8.82 -2.24 3.79
CA THR A 19 8.41 -3.23 4.79
C THR A 19 7.37 -2.65 5.74
N GLU A 20 7.57 -1.42 6.18
CA GLU A 20 6.62 -0.74 7.05
C GLU A 20 5.29 -0.48 6.35
N LEU A 21 5.35 -0.07 5.09
CA LEU A 21 4.14 0.16 4.31
C LEU A 21 3.30 -1.10 4.22
N ARG A 22 3.94 -2.21 3.92
CA ARG A 22 3.26 -3.48 3.81
C ARG A 22 2.64 -3.91 5.13
N ALA A 23 3.40 -3.79 6.21
CA ALA A 23 2.91 -4.13 7.53
C ALA A 23 1.71 -3.28 7.93
N CYS A 24 1.77 -1.97 7.66
CA CYS A 24 0.64 -1.08 7.93
C CYS A 24 -0.58 -1.45 7.11
N ALA A 25 -0.39 -1.76 5.83
CA ALA A 25 -1.49 -2.13 4.96
C ALA A 25 -2.16 -3.42 5.43
N GLU A 26 -1.37 -4.42 5.76
CA GLU A 26 -1.87 -5.68 6.26
C GLU A 26 -2.65 -5.50 7.56
N LYS A 27 -2.13 -4.70 8.45
CA LYS A 27 -2.79 -4.43 9.73
C LYS A 27 -4.13 -3.72 9.54
N ARG A 28 -4.16 -2.70 8.68
CA ARG A 28 -5.39 -1.97 8.41
C ARG A 28 -6.44 -2.86 7.75
N CYS A 29 -6.02 -3.64 6.76
CA CYS A 29 -6.93 -4.54 6.07
C CYS A 29 -7.48 -5.60 7.04
N ALA A 30 -6.63 -6.14 7.90
CA ALA A 30 -7.06 -7.13 8.88
C ALA A 30 -8.11 -6.58 9.85
N CYS A 31 -8.01 -5.29 10.20
CA CYS A 31 -8.99 -4.64 11.06
C CYS A 31 -10.40 -4.66 10.45
N TYR A 32 -10.49 -4.68 9.14
CA TYR A 32 -11.76 -4.72 8.43
C TYR A 32 -12.12 -6.11 7.91
N GLY A 33 -11.32 -7.11 8.25
CA GLY A 33 -11.54 -8.48 7.80
C GLY A 33 -11.11 -8.75 6.37
N PHE A 34 -10.15 -7.97 5.86
CA PHE A 34 -9.62 -8.13 4.51
C PHE A 34 -8.21 -8.68 4.53
N GLU A 35 -7.84 -9.36 3.46
CA GLU A 35 -6.47 -9.84 3.24
C GLU A 35 -5.87 -9.15 2.02
N VAL A 36 -4.63 -8.71 2.14
CA VAL A 36 -3.92 -8.08 1.03
C VAL A 36 -3.59 -9.14 -0.02
N GLU A 37 -4.07 -8.92 -1.24
CA GLU A 37 -3.81 -9.81 -2.37
C GLU A 37 -2.70 -9.29 -3.26
N LYS A 38 -2.66 -7.98 -3.47
CA LYS A 38 -1.67 -7.33 -4.32
C LYS A 38 -1.02 -6.18 -3.59
N ALA A 39 0.26 -6.01 -3.80
CA ALA A 39 1.00 -4.89 -3.26
C ALA A 39 1.97 -4.39 -4.32
N GLU A 40 1.87 -3.11 -4.66
CA GLU A 40 2.84 -2.45 -5.52
C GLU A 40 3.45 -1.32 -4.72
N ILE A 41 4.76 -1.36 -4.54
CA ILE A 41 5.47 -0.33 -3.81
C ILE A 41 6.52 0.28 -4.74
N ARG A 42 6.46 1.59 -4.90
CA ARG A 42 7.34 2.32 -5.81
C ARG A 42 7.99 3.48 -5.09
N PRO A 43 9.20 3.87 -5.53
CA PRO A 43 9.77 5.13 -5.05
C PRO A 43 8.89 6.29 -5.48
N CYS A 44 8.56 7.14 -4.54
CA CYS A 44 7.71 8.31 -4.79
C CYS A 44 8.54 9.59 -4.82
N MET A 45 9.58 9.64 -3.98
CA MET A 45 10.44 10.80 -3.92
C MET A 45 11.89 10.35 -3.81
N VAL A 46 12.71 10.82 -4.74
CA VAL A 46 14.11 10.44 -4.82
C VAL A 46 14.97 11.70 -4.70
N SER A 47 16.02 11.63 -3.87
CA SER A 47 16.93 12.75 -3.70
C SER A 47 17.86 12.89 -4.90
N ALA A 48 18.57 14.04 -4.99
CA ALA A 48 19.52 14.32 -6.06
C ALA A 48 20.62 13.27 -6.15
N GLY A 49 20.95 12.61 -5.03
CA GLY A 49 21.98 11.58 -5.00
C GLY A 49 21.47 10.19 -5.38
N GLY A 50 20.21 10.07 -5.78
CA GLY A 50 19.63 8.79 -6.14
C GLY A 50 19.07 7.98 -4.97
N HIS A 51 19.06 8.54 -3.78
CA HIS A 51 18.52 7.86 -2.61
C HIS A 51 17.02 8.05 -2.54
N VAL A 52 16.29 6.96 -2.33
CA VAL A 52 14.85 7.01 -2.19
C VAL A 52 14.49 7.58 -0.82
N ARG A 53 13.72 8.66 -0.82
CA ARG A 53 13.32 9.32 0.42
C ARG A 53 11.91 8.97 0.85
N LEU A 54 11.08 8.55 -0.10
CA LEU A 54 9.70 8.23 0.20
C LEU A 54 9.22 7.16 -0.78
N TYR A 55 8.47 6.21 -0.27
CA TYR A 55 7.84 5.17 -1.08
C TYR A 55 6.33 5.36 -1.04
N GLU A 56 5.69 4.96 -2.12
CA GLU A 56 4.24 4.91 -2.17
C GLU A 56 3.84 3.47 -2.42
N GLY A 57 2.95 2.95 -1.59
CA GLY A 57 2.44 1.59 -1.73
C GLY A 57 0.97 1.61 -2.10
N HIS A 58 0.62 0.84 -3.12
CA HIS A 58 -0.76 0.63 -3.53
C HIS A 58 -1.11 -0.82 -3.25
N PHE A 59 -2.15 -1.03 -2.46
CA PHE A 59 -2.53 -2.35 -1.99
C PHE A 59 -3.97 -2.65 -2.34
N VAL A 60 -4.20 -3.88 -2.76
CA VAL A 60 -5.55 -4.37 -3.03
C VAL A 60 -5.80 -5.55 -2.12
N ALA A 61 -6.89 -5.51 -1.39
CA ALA A 61 -7.26 -6.55 -0.44
C ALA A 61 -8.67 -7.07 -0.74
N SER A 62 -8.91 -8.29 -0.35
CA SER A 62 -10.23 -8.90 -0.50
C SER A 62 -10.57 -9.71 0.74
N ARG A 63 -11.83 -10.05 0.86
CA ARG A 63 -12.31 -10.92 1.93
C ARG A 63 -12.21 -12.37 1.55
#